data_25f440be50b8fd22af96e55305dd24aa
#
_entry.id   25f440be50b8fd22af96e55305dd24aa
#
_cell.length_a   1.000
_cell.length_b   1.000
_cell.length_c   1.000
_cell.angle_alpha   90.00
_cell.angle_beta   90.00
_cell.angle_gamma   90.00
#
_symmetry.space_group_name_H-M   'P 1'
#
loop_
_entity.id
_entity.type
_entity.pdbx_description
1 polymer ?
#
loop_
_entity_poly.entity_id
_entity_poly.type
_entity_poly.pdbx_seq_one_letter_code
_entity_poly.pdbx_strand_id
1 'polypeptide(L)'
;MRICYQLRKDNAMIMSDFSGFVEEIQENRWQVYGLELWQDGQLAASFGDTQNTRYPIYSVTKSMVSIAVGMAIEDGLLNINDSVLQYLPEKYIQAMSTEQLEIYEQITLWRLMTMSVDGFPFRPSGSNWLEETLSIPLKEPEACTFAYSNIPAYLTSVAVSVAVKERLDRYLNLRLFTPLGISDPPCQFSPEGYFYGASGMELTVNELSRIGLMLSREGKYGQEQIVPAAYVKEATSVQQMNREGGYGYFFWKYRDGFSLNGKWGQKCYVLPRKKIMITFLSHLEEGSDQIRICMEKHLLNSSDD
;
A
#
# COMPACT_ATOMS: atom_id res chain seq x y z
N MET A 1 -26.24 6.21 14.05
CA MET A 1 -24.95 5.57 13.71
C MET A 1 -24.65 4.52 14.78
N ARG A 2 -24.56 3.24 14.43
CA ARG A 2 -24.42 2.16 15.43
C ARG A 2 -22.94 1.83 15.59
N ILE A 3 -22.44 1.93 16.84
CA ILE A 3 -21.18 1.34 17.23
C ILE A 3 -21.47 -0.15 17.46
N CYS A 4 -20.89 -1.04 16.67
CA CYS A 4 -21.04 -2.49 16.87
C CYS A 4 -19.87 -3.00 17.71
N TYR A 5 -20.20 -3.54 18.89
CA TYR A 5 -19.22 -4.18 19.76
C TYR A 5 -19.40 -5.71 19.69
N GLN A 6 -18.34 -6.43 19.32
CA GLN A 6 -18.26 -7.88 19.56
C GLN A 6 -17.51 -8.09 20.88
N LEU A 7 -18.29 -8.36 21.96
CA LEU A 7 -17.76 -8.45 23.33
C LEU A 7 -17.07 -9.81 23.61
N ARG A 8 -15.80 -9.76 24.04
CA ARG A 8 -15.24 -10.72 24.99
C ARG A 8 -14.89 -9.99 26.29
N LYS A 9 -15.14 -10.63 27.46
CA LYS A 9 -15.05 -10.02 28.79
C LYS A 9 -13.67 -9.51 29.20
N ASP A 10 -12.61 -9.88 28.46
CA ASP A 10 -11.21 -9.52 28.79
C ASP A 10 -10.71 -8.23 28.13
N ASN A 11 -11.56 -7.53 27.38
CA ASN A 11 -11.21 -6.36 26.56
C ASN A 11 -11.85 -5.04 27.04
N ALA A 12 -12.29 -4.92 28.30
CA ALA A 12 -13.00 -3.74 28.79
C ALA A 12 -12.17 -2.44 28.66
N MET A 13 -10.84 -2.51 28.86
CA MET A 13 -9.95 -1.35 28.77
C MET A 13 -9.77 -0.89 27.31
N ILE A 14 -9.51 -1.81 26.38
CA ILE A 14 -9.42 -1.50 24.94
C ILE A 14 -10.71 -0.88 24.43
N MET A 15 -11.85 -1.27 24.99
CA MET A 15 -13.17 -0.77 24.57
C MET A 15 -13.43 0.64 25.07
N SER A 16 -12.98 1.01 26.28
CA SER A 16 -13.08 2.38 26.77
C SER A 16 -12.22 3.34 25.95
N ASP A 17 -11.01 2.89 25.60
CA ASP A 17 -10.06 3.67 24.79
C ASP A 17 -10.55 3.85 23.34
N PHE A 18 -11.16 2.82 22.76
CA PHE A 18 -11.79 2.92 21.43
C PHE A 18 -12.98 3.89 21.45
N SER A 19 -13.81 3.86 22.49
CA SER A 19 -14.92 4.81 22.62
C SER A 19 -14.41 6.24 22.72
N GLY A 20 -13.38 6.51 23.51
CA GLY A 20 -12.74 7.84 23.61
C GLY A 20 -12.16 8.31 22.27
N PHE A 21 -11.58 7.42 21.48
CA PHE A 21 -11.11 7.75 20.12
C PHE A 21 -12.28 8.14 19.21
N VAL A 22 -13.38 7.38 19.24
CA VAL A 22 -14.58 7.68 18.45
C VAL A 22 -15.24 8.98 18.89
N GLU A 23 -15.32 9.27 20.19
CA GLU A 23 -15.84 10.54 20.72
C GLU A 23 -15.00 11.72 20.19
N GLU A 24 -13.67 11.64 20.23
CA GLU A 24 -12.79 12.70 19.73
C GLU A 24 -12.92 12.89 18.20
N ILE A 25 -13.13 11.81 17.42
CA ILE A 25 -13.48 11.90 16.00
C ILE A 25 -14.77 12.70 15.79
N GLN A 26 -15.80 12.44 16.59
CA GLN A 26 -17.11 13.11 16.48
C GLN A 26 -17.05 14.58 16.93
N GLU A 27 -16.37 14.88 18.02
CA GLU A 27 -16.18 16.23 18.55
C GLU A 27 -15.44 17.13 17.56
N ASN A 28 -14.37 16.61 16.95
CA ASN A 28 -13.61 17.32 15.93
C ASN A 28 -14.30 17.31 14.55
N ARG A 29 -15.41 16.61 14.39
CA ARG A 29 -16.16 16.46 13.12
C ARG A 29 -15.28 15.94 11.99
N TRP A 30 -14.31 15.09 12.31
CA TRP A 30 -13.47 14.45 11.29
C TRP A 30 -14.30 13.51 10.43
N GLN A 31 -14.19 13.67 9.11
CA GLN A 31 -14.92 12.84 8.16
C GLN A 31 -14.26 11.47 8.04
N VAL A 32 -14.52 10.59 9.00
CA VAL A 32 -14.12 9.18 8.98
C VAL A 32 -15.30 8.36 8.48
N TYR A 33 -15.12 7.65 7.37
CA TYR A 33 -16.14 6.81 6.76
C TYR A 33 -16.36 5.53 7.56
N GLY A 34 -15.27 4.89 7.97
CA GLY A 34 -15.27 3.71 8.80
C GLY A 34 -13.91 3.43 9.40
N LEU A 35 -13.92 2.67 10.49
CA LEU A 35 -12.77 2.32 11.31
C LEU A 35 -12.93 0.91 11.85
N GLU A 36 -11.87 0.10 11.80
CA GLU A 36 -11.77 -1.21 12.44
C GLU A 36 -10.51 -1.31 13.29
N LEU A 37 -10.68 -1.78 14.53
CA LEU A 37 -9.61 -2.19 15.44
C LEU A 37 -9.59 -3.71 15.52
N TRP A 38 -8.44 -4.29 15.20
CA TRP A 38 -8.21 -5.73 15.27
C TRP A 38 -7.15 -6.01 16.35
N GLN A 39 -7.43 -6.99 17.19
CA GLN A 39 -6.54 -7.46 18.24
C GLN A 39 -6.42 -8.99 18.16
N ASP A 40 -5.18 -9.52 18.20
CA ASP A 40 -4.92 -10.97 18.09
C ASP A 40 -5.57 -11.61 16.84
N GLY A 41 -5.70 -10.81 15.75
CA GLY A 41 -6.30 -11.24 14.49
C GLY A 41 -7.82 -11.41 14.53
N GLN A 42 -8.50 -10.84 15.54
CA GLN A 42 -9.95 -10.78 15.66
C GLN A 42 -10.42 -9.32 15.67
N LEU A 43 -11.58 -9.05 15.06
CA LEU A 43 -12.20 -7.73 15.13
C LEU A 43 -12.60 -7.43 16.57
N ALA A 44 -11.94 -6.46 17.19
CA ALA A 44 -12.21 -6.02 18.55
C ALA A 44 -13.30 -4.95 18.61
N ALA A 45 -13.22 -3.96 17.70
CA ALA A 45 -14.20 -2.88 17.63
C ALA A 45 -14.30 -2.31 16.22
N SER A 46 -15.42 -1.70 15.88
CA SER A 46 -15.63 -1.01 14.62
C SER A 46 -16.54 0.21 14.77
N PHE A 47 -16.37 1.19 13.87
CA PHE A 47 -17.17 2.41 13.81
C PHE A 47 -17.43 2.79 12.35
N GLY A 48 -18.62 3.33 12.06
CA GLY A 48 -18.99 3.78 10.72
C GLY A 48 -19.32 2.66 9.75
N ASP A 49 -19.23 2.95 8.44
CA ASP A 49 -19.44 1.96 7.38
C ASP A 49 -18.12 1.25 7.04
N THR A 50 -17.98 0.01 7.48
CA THR A 50 -16.78 -0.76 7.25
C THR A 50 -16.91 -1.80 6.13
N GLN A 51 -18.15 -2.13 5.69
CA GLN A 51 -18.38 -3.29 4.83
C GLN A 51 -19.14 -3.00 3.53
N ASN A 52 -19.91 -1.91 3.46
CA ASN A 52 -20.86 -1.74 2.36
C ASN A 52 -20.32 -0.83 1.25
N THR A 53 -19.66 0.27 1.61
CA THR A 53 -19.20 1.27 0.65
C THR A 53 -17.70 1.19 0.43
N ARG A 54 -17.30 1.07 -0.82
CA ARG A 54 -15.90 1.21 -1.23
C ARG A 54 -15.57 2.68 -1.40
N TYR A 55 -14.40 3.07 -0.91
CA TYR A 55 -13.87 4.42 -0.99
C TYR A 55 -12.51 4.42 -1.69
N PRO A 56 -12.12 5.51 -2.38
CA PRO A 56 -10.80 5.63 -2.96
C PRO A 56 -9.70 5.48 -1.89
N ILE A 57 -8.83 4.49 -2.07
CA ILE A 57 -7.72 4.24 -1.14
C ILE A 57 -6.43 4.99 -1.51
N TYR A 58 -6.44 5.74 -2.61
CA TYR A 58 -5.31 6.52 -3.10
C TYR A 58 -4.00 5.71 -3.13
N SER A 59 -2.93 6.23 -2.50
CA SER A 59 -1.60 5.62 -2.53
C SER A 59 -1.47 4.29 -1.78
N VAL A 60 -2.48 3.86 -1.02
CA VAL A 60 -2.55 2.47 -0.52
C VAL A 60 -2.50 1.47 -1.68
N THR A 61 -2.96 1.86 -2.88
CA THR A 61 -2.86 1.05 -4.12
C THR A 61 -1.43 0.58 -4.41
N LYS A 62 -0.41 1.38 -4.06
CA LYS A 62 1.01 1.01 -4.25
C LYS A 62 1.39 -0.26 -3.50
N SER A 63 0.84 -0.45 -2.30
CA SER A 63 1.06 -1.67 -1.52
C SER A 63 0.46 -2.92 -2.20
N MET A 64 -0.60 -2.76 -3.01
CA MET A 64 -1.15 -3.86 -3.82
C MET A 64 -0.17 -4.26 -4.94
N VAL A 65 0.50 -3.27 -5.55
CA VAL A 65 1.56 -3.53 -6.54
C VAL A 65 2.73 -4.26 -5.89
N SER A 66 3.14 -3.85 -4.69
CA SER A 66 4.18 -4.57 -3.92
C SER A 66 3.81 -6.04 -3.70
N ILE A 67 2.59 -6.30 -3.24
CA ILE A 67 2.11 -7.67 -3.04
C ILE A 67 2.19 -8.48 -4.33
N ALA A 68 1.80 -7.90 -5.47
CA ALA A 68 1.89 -8.54 -6.77
C ALA A 68 3.33 -8.88 -7.16
N VAL A 69 4.27 -7.98 -6.89
CA VAL A 69 5.71 -8.24 -7.11
C VAL A 69 6.17 -9.45 -6.28
N GLY A 70 5.77 -9.53 -5.00
CA GLY A 70 6.12 -10.66 -4.15
C GLY A 70 5.61 -12.01 -4.67
N MET A 71 4.38 -12.04 -5.18
CA MET A 71 3.80 -13.23 -5.81
C MET A 71 4.52 -13.58 -7.13
N ALA A 72 4.86 -12.59 -7.94
CA ALA A 72 5.57 -12.82 -9.21
C ALA A 72 7.04 -13.25 -8.99
N ILE A 73 7.69 -12.81 -7.92
CA ILE A 73 9.02 -13.31 -7.50
C ILE A 73 8.92 -14.79 -7.10
N GLU A 74 7.91 -15.19 -6.34
CA GLU A 74 7.69 -16.60 -5.96
C GLU A 74 7.48 -17.49 -7.18
N ASP A 75 6.76 -16.98 -8.18
CA ASP A 75 6.55 -17.67 -9.46
C ASP A 75 7.83 -17.69 -10.36
N GLY A 76 8.93 -17.06 -9.93
CA GLY A 76 10.19 -16.97 -10.69
C GLY A 76 10.11 -16.04 -11.91
N LEU A 77 9.15 -15.12 -11.94
CA LEU A 77 8.89 -14.24 -13.09
C LEU A 77 9.58 -12.87 -12.97
N LEU A 78 9.97 -12.48 -11.75
CA LEU A 78 10.62 -11.21 -11.43
C LEU A 78 11.76 -11.42 -10.45
N ASN A 79 12.77 -10.52 -10.51
CA ASN A 79 13.76 -10.36 -9.46
C ASN A 79 13.84 -8.89 -9.07
N ILE A 80 13.85 -8.61 -7.77
CA ILE A 80 13.84 -7.24 -7.23
C ILE A 80 15.06 -6.40 -7.70
N ASN A 81 16.17 -7.05 -8.01
CA ASN A 81 17.40 -6.41 -8.43
C ASN A 81 17.54 -6.27 -9.96
N ASP A 82 16.60 -6.80 -10.72
CA ASP A 82 16.63 -6.67 -12.17
C ASP A 82 16.33 -5.23 -12.60
N SER A 83 16.94 -4.81 -13.69
CA SER A 83 16.61 -3.56 -14.37
C SER A 83 15.14 -3.59 -14.81
N VAL A 84 14.46 -2.47 -14.64
CA VAL A 84 13.07 -2.32 -15.13
C VAL A 84 12.95 -2.54 -16.63
N LEU A 85 14.01 -2.27 -17.41
CA LEU A 85 14.05 -2.48 -18.86
C LEU A 85 13.71 -3.92 -19.25
N GLN A 86 14.07 -4.91 -18.44
CA GLN A 86 13.77 -6.32 -18.73
C GLN A 86 12.26 -6.62 -18.77
N TYR A 87 11.46 -5.74 -18.19
CA TYR A 87 10.03 -5.91 -18.01
C TYR A 87 9.21 -4.78 -18.66
N LEU A 88 9.80 -3.98 -19.53
CA LEU A 88 9.06 -3.01 -20.35
C LEU A 88 8.70 -3.61 -21.73
N PRO A 89 7.60 -3.18 -22.34
CA PRO A 89 7.26 -3.64 -23.67
C PRO A 89 8.30 -3.19 -24.71
N GLU A 90 8.76 -4.10 -25.54
CA GLU A 90 9.88 -3.93 -26.47
C GLU A 90 9.74 -2.67 -27.37
N LYS A 91 8.52 -2.37 -27.81
CA LYS A 91 8.26 -1.19 -28.65
C LYS A 91 8.69 0.14 -28.03
N TYR A 92 8.59 0.26 -26.68
CA TYR A 92 9.03 1.45 -25.96
C TYR A 92 10.54 1.48 -25.76
N ILE A 93 11.15 0.32 -25.50
CA ILE A 93 12.61 0.19 -25.38
C ILE A 93 13.29 0.58 -26.69
N GLN A 94 12.76 0.11 -27.81
CA GLN A 94 13.29 0.44 -29.17
C GLN A 94 13.19 1.92 -29.51
N ALA A 95 12.28 2.65 -28.90
CA ALA A 95 12.12 4.10 -29.09
C ALA A 95 13.03 4.97 -28.21
N MET A 96 13.73 4.37 -27.21
CA MET A 96 14.61 5.10 -26.30
C MET A 96 15.95 5.45 -26.96
N SER A 97 16.51 6.60 -26.57
CA SER A 97 17.89 6.96 -26.93
C SER A 97 18.90 6.08 -26.16
N THR A 98 20.14 6.01 -26.68
CA THR A 98 21.21 5.30 -25.97
C THR A 98 21.41 5.81 -24.55
N GLU A 99 21.41 7.14 -24.36
CA GLU A 99 21.54 7.76 -23.03
C GLU A 99 20.41 7.34 -22.08
N GLN A 100 19.17 7.30 -22.55
CA GLN A 100 18.02 6.82 -21.76
C GLN A 100 18.19 5.35 -21.38
N LEU A 101 18.61 4.51 -22.30
CA LEU A 101 18.86 3.08 -22.03
C LEU A 101 19.91 2.89 -20.95
N GLU A 102 21.04 3.61 -21.02
CA GLU A 102 22.10 3.57 -20.00
C GLU A 102 21.60 3.97 -18.60
N ILE A 103 20.75 4.98 -18.51
CA ILE A 103 20.15 5.42 -17.26
C ILE A 103 19.13 4.39 -16.74
N TYR A 104 18.21 3.96 -17.59
CA TYR A 104 17.14 3.04 -17.19
C TYR A 104 17.67 1.63 -16.87
N GLU A 105 18.83 1.21 -17.42
CA GLU A 105 19.50 -0.03 -17.03
C GLU A 105 19.89 -0.05 -15.54
N GLN A 106 20.16 1.10 -14.97
CA GLN A 106 20.48 1.25 -13.55
C GLN A 106 19.25 1.37 -12.65
N ILE A 107 18.05 1.53 -13.22
CA ILE A 107 16.79 1.62 -12.48
C ILE A 107 16.24 0.20 -12.25
N THR A 108 16.60 -0.37 -11.10
CA THR A 108 16.08 -1.68 -10.68
C THR A 108 14.67 -1.59 -10.13
N LEU A 109 13.96 -2.71 -10.06
CA LEU A 109 12.67 -2.79 -9.37
C LEU A 109 12.81 -2.38 -7.90
N TRP A 110 13.94 -2.73 -7.25
CA TRP A 110 14.25 -2.25 -5.89
C TRP A 110 14.23 -0.73 -5.79
N ARG A 111 14.90 -0.03 -6.72
CA ARG A 111 14.93 1.44 -6.74
C ARG A 111 13.54 2.05 -6.91
N LEU A 112 12.73 1.50 -7.80
CA LEU A 112 11.35 1.95 -7.99
C LEU A 112 10.52 1.73 -6.73
N MET A 113 10.56 0.54 -6.15
CA MET A 113 9.73 0.18 -5.00
C MET A 113 10.15 0.85 -3.69
N THR A 114 11.39 1.29 -3.60
CA THR A 114 11.90 2.08 -2.46
C THR A 114 11.83 3.59 -2.67
N MET A 115 11.28 4.06 -3.80
CA MET A 115 11.24 5.48 -4.17
C MET A 115 12.65 6.10 -4.26
N SER A 116 13.64 5.34 -4.79
CA SER A 116 15.05 5.75 -4.86
C SER A 116 15.47 6.18 -6.28
N VAL A 117 14.56 6.81 -7.01
CA VAL A 117 14.81 7.43 -8.32
C VAL A 117 14.28 8.86 -8.29
N ASP A 118 15.19 9.82 -8.31
CA ASP A 118 14.86 11.24 -8.36
C ASP A 118 14.64 11.71 -9.82
N GLY A 119 13.98 12.86 -9.97
CA GLY A 119 13.72 13.50 -11.25
C GLY A 119 12.40 13.13 -11.92
N PHE A 120 11.67 12.14 -11.43
CA PHE A 120 10.33 11.86 -11.93
C PHE A 120 9.32 12.95 -11.49
N PRO A 121 8.40 13.38 -12.36
CA PRO A 121 7.26 14.18 -11.95
C PRO A 121 6.37 13.39 -10.99
N PHE A 122 5.51 14.11 -10.24
CA PHE A 122 4.68 13.44 -9.23
C PHE A 122 3.77 12.35 -9.82
N ARG A 123 3.26 12.54 -11.04
CA ARG A 123 2.37 11.60 -11.73
C ARG A 123 2.62 11.62 -13.24
N PRO A 124 2.28 10.52 -13.95
CA PRO A 124 2.33 10.50 -15.40
C PRO A 124 1.28 11.45 -15.99
N SER A 125 1.49 11.85 -17.22
CA SER A 125 0.62 12.75 -17.98
C SER A 125 0.55 12.35 -19.45
N GLY A 126 -0.22 13.09 -20.24
CA GLY A 126 -0.35 12.90 -21.68
C GLY A 126 -1.30 11.80 -22.11
N SER A 127 -1.23 11.43 -23.37
CA SER A 127 -2.09 10.42 -24.00
C SER A 127 -1.51 9.01 -24.01
N ASN A 128 -0.21 8.88 -23.72
CA ASN A 128 0.51 7.62 -23.55
C ASN A 128 1.48 7.79 -22.36
N TRP A 129 1.05 7.39 -21.19
CA TRP A 129 1.79 7.62 -19.95
C TRP A 129 3.15 6.93 -19.92
N LEU A 130 3.26 5.76 -20.52
CA LEU A 130 4.50 5.01 -20.52
C LEU A 130 5.54 5.70 -21.43
N GLU A 131 5.15 6.08 -22.63
CA GLU A 131 6.01 6.80 -23.58
C GLU A 131 6.50 8.13 -22.97
N GLU A 132 5.58 8.93 -22.43
CA GLU A 132 5.89 10.19 -21.78
C GLU A 132 6.83 9.98 -20.58
N THR A 133 6.58 8.96 -19.77
CA THR A 133 7.44 8.63 -18.62
C THR A 133 8.85 8.27 -19.06
N LEU A 134 8.99 7.42 -20.08
CA LEU A 134 10.30 6.98 -20.57
C LEU A 134 11.07 8.07 -21.32
N SER A 135 10.38 9.13 -21.76
CA SER A 135 11.01 10.31 -22.39
C SER A 135 11.57 11.33 -21.38
N ILE A 136 11.28 11.18 -20.08
CA ILE A 136 11.76 12.09 -19.04
C ILE A 136 13.29 12.04 -18.96
N PRO A 137 13.99 13.19 -19.05
CA PRO A 137 15.44 13.23 -18.93
C PRO A 137 15.85 13.06 -17.47
N LEU A 138 16.06 11.83 -17.06
CA LEU A 138 16.61 11.50 -15.74
C LEU A 138 18.12 11.70 -15.73
N LYS A 139 18.65 11.93 -14.54
CA LYS A 139 20.10 11.79 -14.26
C LYS A 139 20.39 10.37 -13.80
N GLU A 140 21.65 9.98 -13.83
CA GLU A 140 22.06 8.73 -13.19
C GLU A 140 21.52 8.68 -11.75
N PRO A 141 20.90 7.55 -11.35
CA PRO A 141 20.36 7.42 -10.02
C PRO A 141 21.48 7.46 -8.98
N GLU A 142 21.54 8.54 -8.22
CA GLU A 142 22.42 8.60 -7.05
C GLU A 142 22.00 7.58 -5.99
N ALA A 143 22.96 7.13 -5.18
CA ALA A 143 22.65 6.22 -4.09
C ALA A 143 21.75 6.92 -3.05
N CYS A 144 20.63 6.26 -2.71
CA CYS A 144 19.90 6.52 -1.48
C CYS A 144 19.15 7.86 -1.33
N THR A 145 18.72 8.51 -2.40
CA THR A 145 17.82 9.66 -2.31
C THR A 145 16.36 9.19 -2.36
N PHE A 146 15.60 9.44 -1.30
CA PHE A 146 14.16 9.17 -1.30
C PHE A 146 13.40 10.26 -2.03
N ALA A 147 12.74 9.93 -3.14
CA ALA A 147 11.97 10.83 -3.99
C ALA A 147 10.57 10.24 -4.27
N TYR A 148 9.61 10.58 -3.41
CA TYR A 148 8.26 10.02 -3.51
C TYR A 148 7.50 10.59 -4.70
N SER A 149 7.09 9.71 -5.63
CA SER A 149 6.18 10.03 -6.73
C SER A 149 5.30 8.85 -7.13
N ASN A 150 4.41 9.04 -8.08
CA ASN A 150 3.54 7.97 -8.59
C ASN A 150 4.17 7.17 -9.71
N ILE A 151 5.17 7.72 -10.39
CA ILE A 151 5.82 7.08 -11.53
C ILE A 151 6.46 5.72 -11.18
N PRO A 152 7.22 5.57 -10.07
CA PRO A 152 7.81 4.30 -9.71
C PRO A 152 6.78 3.18 -9.57
N ALA A 153 5.63 3.45 -8.95
CA ALA A 153 4.58 2.46 -8.80
C ALA A 153 3.87 2.13 -10.14
N TYR A 154 3.72 3.12 -11.01
CA TYR A 154 3.20 2.90 -12.35
C TYR A 154 4.15 2.03 -13.19
N LEU A 155 5.46 2.34 -13.23
CA LEU A 155 6.45 1.54 -13.94
C LEU A 155 6.54 0.11 -13.38
N THR A 156 6.49 -0.05 -12.06
CA THR A 156 6.44 -1.38 -11.42
C THR A 156 5.17 -2.14 -11.83
N SER A 157 4.02 -1.46 -11.91
CA SER A 157 2.76 -2.07 -12.37
C SER A 157 2.84 -2.55 -13.83
N VAL A 158 3.47 -1.79 -14.71
CA VAL A 158 3.75 -2.20 -16.09
C VAL A 158 4.67 -3.42 -16.11
N ALA A 159 5.77 -3.36 -15.34
CA ALA A 159 6.75 -4.45 -15.25
C ALA A 159 6.11 -5.77 -14.80
N VAL A 160 5.28 -5.74 -13.75
CA VAL A 160 4.54 -6.94 -13.32
C VAL A 160 3.63 -7.44 -14.42
N SER A 161 2.83 -6.55 -15.07
CA SER A 161 1.91 -6.95 -16.14
C SER A 161 2.63 -7.65 -17.30
N VAL A 162 3.81 -7.16 -17.67
CA VAL A 162 4.64 -7.78 -18.72
C VAL A 162 5.20 -9.13 -18.28
N ALA A 163 5.72 -9.22 -17.06
CA ALA A 163 6.32 -10.44 -16.53
C ALA A 163 5.29 -11.56 -16.39
N VAL A 164 4.09 -11.27 -15.85
CA VAL A 164 3.03 -12.24 -15.67
C VAL A 164 2.21 -12.50 -16.94
N LYS A 165 2.45 -11.72 -18.01
CA LYS A 165 1.74 -11.77 -19.32
C LYS A 165 0.23 -11.60 -19.18
N GLU A 166 -0.19 -10.82 -18.21
CA GLU A 166 -1.59 -10.53 -17.91
C GLU A 166 -1.73 -9.12 -17.35
N ARG A 167 -2.92 -8.54 -17.45
CA ARG A 167 -3.23 -7.27 -16.78
C ARG A 167 -3.12 -7.44 -15.26
N LEU A 168 -2.45 -6.50 -14.62
CA LEU A 168 -2.17 -6.59 -13.18
C LEU A 168 -3.44 -6.64 -12.31
N ASP A 169 -4.51 -5.94 -12.69
CA ASP A 169 -5.79 -6.01 -11.98
C ASP A 169 -6.38 -7.43 -11.96
N ARG A 170 -6.27 -8.17 -13.06
CA ARG A 170 -6.73 -9.57 -13.16
C ARG A 170 -5.84 -10.49 -12.35
N TYR A 171 -4.53 -10.31 -12.45
CA TYR A 171 -3.56 -11.07 -11.64
C TYR A 171 -3.82 -10.88 -10.14
N LEU A 172 -4.00 -9.62 -9.69
CA LEU A 172 -4.37 -9.30 -8.31
C LEU A 172 -5.73 -9.90 -7.93
N ASN A 173 -6.72 -9.82 -8.81
CA ASN A 173 -8.04 -10.38 -8.51
C ASN A 173 -7.98 -11.89 -8.29
N LEU A 174 -7.25 -12.62 -9.14
CA LEU A 174 -7.10 -14.07 -9.01
C LEU A 174 -6.26 -14.49 -7.80
N ARG A 175 -5.09 -13.85 -7.61
CA ARG A 175 -4.06 -14.31 -6.69
C ARG A 175 -4.15 -13.70 -5.29
N LEU A 176 -4.75 -12.51 -5.17
CA LEU A 176 -4.87 -11.79 -3.90
C LEU A 176 -6.33 -11.61 -3.47
N PHE A 177 -7.14 -10.96 -4.29
CA PHE A 177 -8.46 -10.53 -3.85
C PHE A 177 -9.44 -11.69 -3.66
N THR A 178 -9.51 -12.62 -4.61
CA THR A 178 -10.41 -13.79 -4.50
C THR A 178 -10.12 -14.65 -3.26
N PRO A 179 -8.86 -15.03 -2.95
CA PRO A 179 -8.55 -15.75 -1.71
C PRO A 179 -8.92 -14.97 -0.44
N LEU A 180 -8.85 -13.65 -0.48
CA LEU A 180 -9.26 -12.78 0.62
C LEU A 180 -10.78 -12.54 0.66
N GLY A 181 -11.56 -13.10 -0.26
CA GLY A 181 -13.01 -12.86 -0.38
C GLY A 181 -13.36 -11.42 -0.80
N ILE A 182 -12.48 -10.77 -1.56
CA ILE A 182 -12.69 -9.43 -2.14
C ILE A 182 -13.07 -9.63 -3.61
N SER A 183 -14.18 -9.04 -4.03
CA SER A 183 -14.69 -9.19 -5.41
C SER A 183 -14.36 -7.96 -6.24
N ASP A 184 -13.48 -8.12 -7.21
CA ASP A 184 -13.23 -7.19 -8.33
C ASP A 184 -13.26 -5.69 -7.94
N PRO A 185 -12.26 -5.22 -7.18
CA PRO A 185 -12.22 -3.82 -6.76
C PRO A 185 -12.09 -2.88 -7.96
N PRO A 186 -12.83 -1.75 -7.99
CA PRO A 186 -12.65 -0.74 -9.02
C PRO A 186 -11.21 -0.24 -9.07
N CYS A 187 -10.67 -0.08 -10.30
CA CYS A 187 -9.29 0.32 -10.55
C CYS A 187 -9.20 1.37 -11.65
N GLN A 188 -8.19 2.24 -11.56
CA GLN A 188 -7.84 3.17 -12.62
C GLN A 188 -6.77 2.59 -13.55
N PHE A 189 -6.87 2.91 -14.84
CA PHE A 189 -5.92 2.52 -15.87
C PHE A 189 -5.30 3.73 -16.54
N SER A 190 -4.10 3.54 -17.10
CA SER A 190 -3.49 4.48 -18.03
C SER A 190 -4.23 4.50 -19.36
N PRO A 191 -4.03 5.54 -20.20
CA PRO A 191 -4.66 5.60 -21.52
C PRO A 191 -4.31 4.42 -22.42
N GLU A 192 -3.12 3.85 -22.29
CA GLU A 192 -2.65 2.67 -23.03
C GLU A 192 -3.06 1.33 -22.39
N GLY A 193 -3.82 1.36 -21.29
CA GLY A 193 -4.51 0.20 -20.70
C GLY A 193 -3.78 -0.54 -19.58
N TYR A 194 -2.65 -0.03 -19.07
CA TYR A 194 -2.01 -0.59 -17.88
C TYR A 194 -2.70 -0.13 -16.59
N PHE A 195 -2.76 -1.01 -15.60
CA PHE A 195 -3.20 -0.63 -14.26
C PHE A 195 -2.31 0.48 -13.70
N TYR A 196 -2.92 1.57 -13.21
CA TYR A 196 -2.16 2.72 -12.75
C TYR A 196 -1.19 2.39 -11.59
N GLY A 197 -1.58 1.51 -10.69
CA GLY A 197 -0.74 1.02 -9.60
C GLY A 197 -0.38 2.04 -8.51
N ALA A 198 -0.41 3.31 -8.80
CA ALA A 198 -0.06 4.35 -7.84
C ALA A 198 -1.24 4.91 -7.04
N SER A 199 -2.45 4.76 -7.59
CA SER A 199 -3.72 5.27 -7.04
C SER A 199 -4.90 4.68 -7.82
N GLY A 200 -6.13 5.08 -7.45
CA GLY A 200 -7.33 4.81 -8.24
C GLY A 200 -7.96 3.44 -8.01
N MET A 201 -7.58 2.74 -6.95
CA MET A 201 -8.32 1.58 -6.45
C MET A 201 -9.29 2.01 -5.37
N GLU A 202 -10.41 1.28 -5.25
CA GLU A 202 -11.41 1.48 -4.21
C GLU A 202 -11.60 0.20 -3.39
N LEU A 203 -11.64 0.33 -2.07
CA LEU A 203 -11.90 -0.76 -1.13
C LEU A 203 -12.82 -0.30 -0.01
N THR A 204 -13.52 -1.24 0.63
CA THR A 204 -14.13 -1.00 1.94
C THR A 204 -13.06 -1.04 3.03
N VAL A 205 -13.38 -0.54 4.22
CA VAL A 205 -12.47 -0.65 5.39
C VAL A 205 -12.16 -2.11 5.69
N ASN A 206 -13.17 -2.97 5.65
CA ASN A 206 -13.00 -4.41 5.92
C ASN A 206 -12.17 -5.14 4.86
N GLU A 207 -12.31 -4.78 3.58
CA GLU A 207 -11.47 -5.33 2.52
C GLU A 207 -10.00 -4.96 2.73
N LEU A 208 -9.72 -3.69 3.07
CA LEU A 208 -8.36 -3.26 3.41
C LEU A 208 -7.84 -3.93 4.69
N SER A 209 -8.70 -4.12 5.69
CA SER A 209 -8.35 -4.85 6.92
C SER A 209 -7.95 -6.30 6.65
N ARG A 210 -8.63 -7.00 5.73
CA ARG A 210 -8.27 -8.38 5.35
C ARG A 210 -6.88 -8.45 4.71
N ILE A 211 -6.52 -7.46 3.91
CA ILE A 211 -5.16 -7.33 3.35
C ILE A 211 -4.15 -7.08 4.47
N GLY A 212 -4.42 -6.15 5.38
CA GLY A 212 -3.57 -5.88 6.54
C GLY A 212 -3.40 -7.10 7.46
N LEU A 213 -4.47 -7.88 7.68
CA LEU A 213 -4.41 -9.14 8.45
C LEU A 213 -3.53 -10.19 7.77
N MET A 214 -3.65 -10.36 6.46
CA MET A 214 -2.79 -11.25 5.69
C MET A 214 -1.32 -10.84 5.85
N LEU A 215 -1.00 -9.56 5.71
CA LEU A 215 0.36 -9.04 5.89
C LEU A 215 0.86 -9.21 7.34
N SER A 216 0.00 -8.99 8.37
CA SER A 216 0.36 -9.17 9.78
C SER A 216 0.70 -10.62 10.13
N ARG A 217 0.28 -11.57 9.32
CA ARG A 217 0.53 -13.02 9.42
C ARG A 217 1.56 -13.49 8.39
N GLU A 218 2.48 -12.63 8.03
CA GLU A 218 3.58 -12.94 7.10
C GLU A 218 3.07 -13.50 5.75
N GLY A 219 2.00 -12.92 5.23
CA GLY A 219 1.43 -13.28 3.93
C GLY A 219 0.43 -14.44 3.97
N LYS A 220 0.01 -14.92 5.15
CA LYS A 220 -0.99 -15.98 5.29
C LYS A 220 -2.40 -15.45 5.50
N TYR A 221 -3.37 -16.09 4.84
CA TYR A 221 -4.79 -15.88 5.12
C TYR A 221 -5.51 -17.24 5.23
N GLY A 222 -6.13 -17.49 6.37
CA GLY A 222 -6.61 -18.83 6.72
C GLY A 222 -5.43 -19.83 6.79
N GLN A 223 -5.48 -20.86 5.97
CA GLN A 223 -4.42 -21.87 5.84
C GLN A 223 -3.51 -21.63 4.62
N GLU A 224 -3.82 -20.64 3.81
CA GLU A 224 -3.18 -20.39 2.52
C GLU A 224 -2.06 -19.34 2.65
N GLN A 225 -0.89 -19.63 2.05
CA GLN A 225 0.18 -18.67 1.88
C GLN A 225 -0.08 -17.90 0.57
N ILE A 226 -0.52 -16.65 0.68
CA ILE A 226 -0.85 -15.78 -0.46
C ILE A 226 0.42 -15.10 -1.01
N VAL A 227 1.27 -14.63 -0.10
CA VAL A 227 2.52 -13.94 -0.42
C VAL A 227 3.65 -14.58 0.39
N PRO A 228 4.85 -14.83 -0.17
CA PRO A 228 5.94 -15.45 0.58
C PRO A 228 6.29 -14.69 1.85
N ALA A 229 6.44 -15.41 2.97
CA ALA A 229 6.75 -14.80 4.27
C ALA A 229 8.06 -13.99 4.25
N ALA A 230 9.09 -14.50 3.57
CA ALA A 230 10.37 -13.82 3.41
C ALA A 230 10.20 -12.47 2.69
N TYR A 231 9.39 -12.45 1.62
CA TYR A 231 9.11 -11.21 0.89
C TYR A 231 8.33 -10.21 1.75
N VAL A 232 7.27 -10.63 2.45
CA VAL A 232 6.51 -9.72 3.33
C VAL A 232 7.41 -9.09 4.38
N LYS A 233 8.28 -9.89 5.01
CA LYS A 233 9.24 -9.39 6.01
C LYS A 233 10.19 -8.35 5.41
N GLU A 234 10.72 -8.60 4.23
CA GLU A 234 11.61 -7.68 3.53
C GLU A 234 10.87 -6.42 3.09
N ALA A 235 9.72 -6.56 2.41
CA ALA A 235 8.92 -5.47 1.88
C ALA A 235 8.42 -4.49 2.95
N THR A 236 8.14 -4.97 4.16
CA THR A 236 7.65 -4.15 5.27
C THR A 236 8.75 -3.66 6.21
N SER A 237 10.00 -4.07 5.98
CA SER A 237 11.20 -3.55 6.67
C SER A 237 11.72 -2.28 5.98
N VAL A 238 12.58 -1.53 6.68
CA VAL A 238 13.19 -0.32 6.10
C VAL A 238 14.24 -0.72 5.06
N GLN A 239 13.98 -0.36 3.82
CA GLN A 239 14.89 -0.51 2.69
C GLN A 239 15.54 0.83 2.30
N GLN A 240 14.82 1.93 2.50
CA GLN A 240 15.25 3.29 2.21
C GLN A 240 14.88 4.21 3.37
N MET A 241 15.84 5.00 3.84
CA MET A 241 15.60 6.02 4.86
C MET A 241 14.92 7.25 4.28
N ASN A 242 14.02 7.85 5.05
CA ASN A 242 13.39 9.12 4.75
C ASN A 242 13.14 9.93 6.04
N ARG A 243 12.54 11.11 5.92
CA ARG A 243 12.25 11.98 7.08
C ARG A 243 11.17 11.43 8.02
N GLU A 244 10.40 10.43 7.58
CA GLU A 244 9.31 9.79 8.35
C GLU A 244 9.74 8.47 9.01
N GLY A 245 11.05 8.17 9.02
CA GLY A 245 11.61 7.00 9.72
C GLY A 245 11.89 5.79 8.83
N GLY A 246 11.54 5.82 7.54
CA GLY A 246 11.91 4.80 6.56
C GLY A 246 10.76 4.32 5.68
N TYR A 247 11.13 3.62 4.61
CA TYR A 247 10.24 3.08 3.59
C TYR A 247 10.71 1.71 3.13
N GLY A 248 9.80 0.78 2.99
CA GLY A 248 10.05 -0.54 2.44
C GLY A 248 9.68 -0.59 0.96
N TYR A 249 9.16 -1.73 0.49
CA TYR A 249 8.67 -1.88 -0.88
C TYR A 249 7.21 -1.40 -0.97
N PHE A 250 7.02 -0.08 -1.10
CA PHE A 250 5.72 0.61 -1.08
C PHE A 250 4.96 0.48 0.25
N PHE A 251 5.69 0.29 1.36
CA PHE A 251 5.19 0.35 2.74
C PHE A 251 5.93 1.41 3.53
N TRP A 252 5.22 2.12 4.39
CA TRP A 252 5.81 3.10 5.31
C TRP A 252 6.23 2.43 6.61
N LYS A 253 7.38 2.78 7.13
CA LYS A 253 7.74 2.42 8.50
C LYS A 253 6.80 3.09 9.48
N TYR A 254 6.32 2.34 10.47
CA TYR A 254 5.50 2.88 11.55
C TYR A 254 5.80 2.15 12.85
N ARG A 255 6.37 2.86 13.85
CA ARG A 255 6.79 2.29 15.14
C ARG A 255 7.61 1.00 14.93
N ASP A 256 7.23 -0.11 15.61
CA ASP A 256 7.85 -1.44 15.45
C ASP A 256 7.24 -2.27 14.30
N GLY A 257 6.28 -1.70 13.57
CA GLY A 257 5.62 -2.31 12.42
C GLY A 257 5.69 -1.45 11.16
N PHE A 258 4.60 -1.42 10.40
CA PHE A 258 4.48 -0.71 9.13
C PHE A 258 3.07 -0.19 8.90
N SER A 259 2.92 0.62 7.87
CA SER A 259 1.59 1.10 7.46
C SER A 259 1.44 1.21 5.94
N LEU A 260 0.20 1.04 5.50
CA LEU A 260 -0.28 1.36 4.17
C LEU A 260 -0.95 2.73 4.24
N ASN A 261 -0.45 3.70 3.46
CA ASN A 261 -0.88 5.08 3.58
C ASN A 261 -1.41 5.63 2.26
N GLY A 262 -2.55 6.30 2.33
CA GLY A 262 -3.15 7.04 1.23
C GLY A 262 -3.48 8.47 1.63
N LYS A 263 -3.69 9.32 0.61
CA LYS A 263 -4.08 10.72 0.77
C LYS A 263 -5.36 10.81 1.61
N TRP A 264 -5.52 11.90 2.35
CA TRP A 264 -6.70 12.25 3.14
C TRP A 264 -7.05 11.25 4.25
N GLY A 265 -6.03 10.55 4.79
CA GLY A 265 -6.19 9.68 5.94
C GLY A 265 -6.70 8.27 5.61
N GLN A 266 -6.36 7.73 4.42
CA GLN A 266 -6.51 6.30 4.19
C GLN A 266 -5.36 5.59 4.88
N LYS A 267 -5.63 4.76 5.87
CA LYS A 267 -4.60 4.14 6.71
C LYS A 267 -4.93 2.70 7.05
N CYS A 268 -3.89 1.86 7.02
CA CYS A 268 -3.88 0.58 7.70
C CYS A 268 -2.55 0.46 8.45
N TYR A 269 -2.59 0.58 9.77
CA TYR A 269 -1.45 0.41 10.66
C TYR A 269 -1.37 -1.04 11.11
N VAL A 270 -0.21 -1.65 10.97
CA VAL A 270 0.03 -3.05 11.36
C VAL A 270 1.19 -3.09 12.35
N LEU A 271 0.93 -3.55 13.57
CA LEU A 271 1.85 -3.67 14.69
C LEU A 271 1.96 -5.14 15.11
N PRO A 272 2.78 -5.95 14.42
CA PRO A 272 2.79 -7.40 14.61
C PRO A 272 3.15 -7.84 16.03
N ARG A 273 4.11 -7.15 16.67
CA ARG A 273 4.53 -7.49 18.05
C ARG A 273 3.41 -7.26 19.07
N LYS A 274 2.64 -6.19 18.89
CA LYS A 274 1.48 -5.88 19.75
C LYS A 274 0.23 -6.67 19.33
N LYS A 275 0.28 -7.34 18.17
CA LYS A 275 -0.85 -8.01 17.52
C LYS A 275 -2.05 -7.07 17.32
N ILE A 276 -1.77 -5.81 17.08
CA ILE A 276 -2.77 -4.76 16.83
C ILE A 276 -2.72 -4.39 15.35
N MET A 277 -3.89 -4.22 14.76
CA MET A 277 -4.07 -3.59 13.47
C MET A 277 -5.23 -2.61 13.53
N ILE A 278 -5.03 -1.43 12.94
CA ILE A 278 -6.02 -0.37 12.91
C ILE A 278 -6.17 0.09 11.47
N THR A 279 -7.38 -0.04 10.94
CA THR A 279 -7.69 0.40 9.57
C THR A 279 -8.78 1.46 9.62
N PHE A 280 -8.57 2.57 8.93
CA PHE A 280 -9.64 3.54 8.69
C PHE A 280 -9.55 4.18 7.32
N LEU A 281 -10.71 4.51 6.76
CA LEU A 281 -10.86 5.30 5.55
C LEU A 281 -11.59 6.60 5.89
N SER A 282 -11.10 7.71 5.36
CA SER A 282 -11.57 9.05 5.71
C SER A 282 -11.42 10.04 4.55
N HIS A 283 -11.94 11.26 4.74
CA HIS A 283 -11.69 12.39 3.85
C HIS A 283 -11.24 13.59 4.69
N LEU A 284 -9.96 13.57 5.05
CA LEU A 284 -9.33 14.62 5.85
C LEU A 284 -8.35 15.39 4.96
N GLU A 285 -8.82 16.45 4.32
CA GLU A 285 -7.97 17.33 3.49
C GLU A 285 -6.89 17.98 4.34
N GLU A 286 -7.26 18.37 5.55
CA GLU A 286 -6.38 18.81 6.63
C GLU A 286 -6.58 17.90 7.84
N GLY A 287 -5.54 17.70 8.64
CA GLY A 287 -5.66 16.96 9.91
C GLY A 287 -5.46 15.45 9.86
N SER A 288 -4.95 14.89 8.76
CA SER A 288 -4.61 13.45 8.72
C SER A 288 -3.56 13.03 9.78
N ASP A 289 -2.69 13.96 10.21
CA ASP A 289 -1.77 13.73 11.32
C ASP A 289 -2.46 13.82 12.69
N GLN A 290 -3.47 14.67 12.82
CA GLN A 290 -4.23 14.82 14.07
C GLN A 290 -4.99 13.55 14.41
N ILE A 291 -5.64 12.90 13.43
CA ILE A 291 -6.32 11.62 13.67
C ILE A 291 -5.32 10.52 14.05
N ARG A 292 -4.10 10.54 13.48
CA ARG A 292 -3.03 9.62 13.88
C ARG A 292 -2.61 9.84 15.33
N ILE A 293 -2.38 11.09 15.72
CA ILE A 293 -2.01 11.45 17.11
C ILE A 293 -3.12 11.03 18.07
N CYS A 294 -4.36 11.30 17.74
CA CYS A 294 -5.53 10.89 18.53
C CYS A 294 -5.61 9.35 18.66
N MET A 295 -5.48 8.63 17.56
CA MET A 295 -5.42 7.17 17.57
C MET A 295 -4.28 6.65 18.47
N GLU A 296 -3.09 7.22 18.36
CA GLU A 296 -1.95 6.86 19.18
C GLU A 296 -2.22 7.10 20.68
N LYS A 297 -2.80 8.24 21.04
CA LYS A 297 -3.19 8.60 22.38
C LYS A 297 -4.15 7.59 23.00
N HIS A 298 -5.18 7.19 22.26
CA HIS A 298 -6.24 6.34 22.79
C HIS A 298 -5.92 4.83 22.68
N LEU A 299 -5.31 4.40 21.55
CA LEU A 299 -5.24 2.97 21.23
C LEU A 299 -3.83 2.37 21.38
N LEU A 300 -2.79 3.20 21.46
CA LEU A 300 -1.41 2.71 21.46
C LEU A 300 -0.57 3.17 22.65
N ASN A 301 -1.05 4.13 23.46
CA ASN A 301 -0.31 4.65 24.61
C ASN A 301 -0.78 4.08 25.96
N SER A 302 -1.79 3.21 25.98
CA SER A 302 -2.14 2.46 27.19
C SER A 302 -1.14 1.33 27.39
N SER A 303 -0.11 1.59 28.20
CA SER A 303 0.92 0.68 28.73
C SER A 303 1.96 0.15 27.75
N ASP A 304 3.13 0.54 28.01
CA ASP A 304 4.47 -0.03 28.06
C ASP A 304 5.50 0.80 27.30
N ASP A 305 6.18 1.65 28.03
CA ASP A 305 7.62 1.90 27.86
C ASP A 305 8.42 0.65 28.23
#